data_7e91f5254d0a40624a623dfb109a42c9
#
_entry.id   7e91f5254d0a40624a623dfb109a42c9
#
_cell.length_a   1.000
_cell.length_b   1.000
_cell.length_c   1.000
_cell.angle_alpha   90.00
_cell.angle_beta   90.00
_cell.angle_gamma   90.00
#
_symmetry.space_group_name_H-M   'P 1'
#
loop_
_entity.id
_entity.type
_entity.pdbx_description
1 polymer ?
#
loop_
_entity_poly.entity_id
_entity_poly.type
_entity_poly.pdbx_seq_one_letter_code
_entity_poly.pdbx_strand_id
1 'polypeptide(L)'
;KKNVNFSDTYATGVQVVIVPEGSDVKTVDDLANGKKIGVQLATTGDIYCVDDFGSDFVEEYNKGNDAIMALLSGKIDAVVIDNEPAKSFVASNPGLVILDTEYVTEDYAAALNKENDALLEAVNGALKELKADGTLDSIIKKYVPAE
;
A
#
# COMPACT_ATOMS: atom_id res chain seq x y z
N LYS A 1 0.03 3.24 -19.10
CA LYS A 1 0.26 2.26 -20.21
C LYS A 1 0.55 2.93 -21.58
N LYS A 2 0.26 4.22 -21.77
CA LYS A 2 0.53 4.87 -23.09
C LYS A 2 2.03 5.15 -23.33
N ASN A 3 2.81 5.39 -22.27
CA ASN A 3 4.17 5.93 -22.38
C ASN A 3 5.29 4.96 -21.95
N VAL A 4 4.95 3.82 -21.32
CA VAL A 4 5.89 2.81 -20.86
C VAL A 4 5.36 1.39 -21.11
N ASN A 5 6.28 0.43 -21.20
CA ASN A 5 5.97 -0.99 -21.11
C ASN A 5 6.19 -1.44 -19.67
N PHE A 6 5.41 -2.40 -19.20
CA PHE A 6 5.57 -3.02 -17.89
C PHE A 6 6.09 -4.44 -18.03
N SER A 7 6.96 -4.84 -17.11
CA SER A 7 7.38 -6.23 -16.97
C SER A 7 6.21 -7.11 -16.51
N ASP A 8 6.45 -8.42 -16.44
CA ASP A 8 5.63 -9.32 -15.65
C ASP A 8 5.63 -8.86 -14.18
N THR A 9 4.52 -9.09 -13.47
CA THR A 9 4.40 -8.74 -12.04
C THR A 9 5.37 -9.57 -11.22
N TYR A 10 6.00 -8.96 -10.21
CA TYR A 10 6.98 -9.65 -9.35
C TYR A 10 6.57 -9.69 -7.88
N ALA A 11 5.64 -8.86 -7.46
CA ALA A 11 5.09 -8.86 -6.11
C ALA A 11 3.67 -8.31 -6.14
N THR A 12 2.92 -8.57 -5.08
CA THR A 12 1.58 -8.01 -4.85
C THR A 12 1.63 -7.19 -3.57
N GLY A 13 1.15 -5.96 -3.61
CA GLY A 13 0.94 -5.09 -2.46
C GLY A 13 -0.54 -5.06 -2.09
N VAL A 14 -0.83 -4.81 -0.83
CA VAL A 14 -2.19 -4.67 -0.32
C VAL A 14 -2.25 -3.37 0.47
N GLN A 15 -3.17 -2.47 0.08
CA GLN A 15 -3.50 -1.31 0.89
C GLN A 15 -4.47 -1.72 1.99
N VAL A 16 -4.16 -1.35 3.22
CA VAL A 16 -4.95 -1.68 4.41
C VAL A 16 -5.31 -0.43 5.19
N VAL A 17 -6.27 -0.58 6.09
CA VAL A 17 -6.75 0.52 6.94
C VAL A 17 -6.29 0.27 8.37
N ILE A 18 -5.59 1.25 8.96
CA ILE A 18 -5.24 1.28 10.38
C ILE A 18 -6.23 2.20 11.10
N VAL A 19 -6.75 1.74 12.22
CA VAL A 19 -7.66 2.50 13.10
C VAL A 19 -7.26 2.33 14.57
N PRO A 20 -7.70 3.22 15.46
CA PRO A 20 -7.59 2.97 16.91
C PRO A 20 -8.39 1.75 17.32
N GLU A 21 -7.88 0.99 18.30
CA GLU A 21 -8.64 -0.09 18.93
C GLU A 21 -9.96 0.45 19.49
N GLY A 22 -11.06 -0.22 19.16
CA GLY A 22 -12.40 0.24 19.57
C GLY A 22 -13.02 1.31 18.68
N SER A 23 -12.37 1.73 17.58
CA SER A 23 -12.93 2.63 16.56
C SER A 23 -14.32 2.16 16.09
N ASP A 24 -15.15 3.09 15.68
CA ASP A 24 -16.44 2.82 15.00
C ASP A 24 -16.24 2.43 13.51
N VAL A 25 -15.09 2.70 12.92
CA VAL A 25 -14.70 2.20 11.60
C VAL A 25 -14.32 0.73 11.74
N LYS A 26 -15.10 -0.16 11.12
CA LYS A 26 -14.90 -1.62 11.16
C LYS A 26 -14.58 -2.22 9.80
N THR A 27 -14.98 -1.55 8.75
CA THR A 27 -14.76 -1.94 7.36
C THR A 27 -14.32 -0.74 6.54
N VAL A 28 -13.83 -0.99 5.33
CA VAL A 28 -13.47 0.07 4.37
C VAL A 28 -14.68 0.95 4.03
N ASP A 29 -15.89 0.36 3.94
CA ASP A 29 -17.13 1.09 3.61
C ASP A 29 -17.49 2.15 4.66
N ASP A 30 -17.08 1.95 5.91
CA ASP A 30 -17.34 2.91 6.98
C ASP A 30 -16.59 4.23 6.79
N LEU A 31 -15.51 4.25 5.99
CA LEU A 31 -14.76 5.46 5.66
C LEU A 31 -15.61 6.47 4.87
N ALA A 32 -16.56 5.98 4.06
CA ALA A 32 -17.48 6.82 3.29
C ALA A 32 -18.44 7.66 4.17
N ASN A 33 -18.50 7.38 5.47
CA ASN A 33 -19.38 8.09 6.41
C ASN A 33 -18.74 9.40 6.95
N GLY A 34 -17.98 10.11 6.12
CA GLY A 34 -17.37 11.40 6.48
C GLY A 34 -16.16 11.28 7.41
N LYS A 35 -15.49 10.13 7.40
CA LYS A 35 -14.28 9.90 8.18
C LYS A 35 -13.09 10.62 7.55
N LYS A 36 -12.19 11.12 8.40
CA LYS A 36 -10.92 11.70 7.98
C LYS A 36 -9.86 10.61 7.83
N ILE A 37 -9.30 10.52 6.64
CA ILE A 37 -8.38 9.48 6.23
C ILE A 37 -6.99 10.09 6.03
N GLY A 38 -6.00 9.62 6.76
CA GLY A 38 -4.60 9.98 6.52
C GLY A 38 -3.95 9.04 5.50
N VAL A 39 -3.21 9.61 4.58
CA VAL A 39 -2.47 8.87 3.55
C VAL A 39 -1.06 9.42 3.41
N GLN A 40 -0.15 8.62 2.86
CA GLN A 40 1.15 9.15 2.45
C GLN A 40 1.04 9.76 1.06
N LEU A 41 1.43 11.03 0.94
CA LEU A 41 1.38 11.81 -0.30
C LEU A 41 2.01 11.07 -1.48
N ALA A 42 1.33 11.12 -2.62
CA ALA A 42 1.74 10.56 -3.91
C ALA A 42 1.95 9.04 -3.92
N THR A 43 1.31 8.31 -3.01
CA THR A 43 1.22 6.85 -3.05
C THR A 43 -0.07 6.39 -3.72
N THR A 44 -0.17 5.10 -4.00
CA THR A 44 -1.41 4.51 -4.52
C THR A 44 -2.57 4.62 -3.53
N GLY A 45 -2.30 4.47 -2.22
CA GLY A 45 -3.30 4.69 -1.17
C GLY A 45 -3.89 6.10 -1.18
N ASP A 46 -3.06 7.12 -1.44
CA ASP A 46 -3.51 8.51 -1.60
C ASP A 46 -4.45 8.64 -2.82
N ILE A 47 -4.02 8.17 -3.99
CA ILE A 47 -4.79 8.25 -5.23
C ILE A 47 -6.16 7.57 -5.07
N TYR A 48 -6.20 6.34 -4.54
CA TYR A 48 -7.45 5.61 -4.35
C TYR A 48 -8.36 6.27 -3.32
N CYS A 49 -7.82 6.74 -2.18
CA CYS A 49 -8.64 7.41 -1.18
C CYS A 49 -9.26 8.71 -1.70
N VAL A 50 -8.51 9.50 -2.48
CA VAL A 50 -9.05 10.72 -3.10
C VAL A 50 -10.13 10.40 -4.13
N ASP A 51 -9.94 9.34 -4.94
CA ASP A 51 -10.91 8.93 -5.95
C ASP A 51 -12.19 8.36 -5.33
N ASP A 52 -12.09 7.58 -4.25
CA ASP A 52 -13.23 6.88 -3.64
C ASP A 52 -13.98 7.72 -2.61
N PHE A 53 -13.27 8.53 -1.81
CA PHE A 53 -13.87 9.27 -0.68
C PHE A 53 -13.87 10.78 -0.89
N GLY A 54 -13.08 11.30 -1.83
CA GLY A 54 -12.97 12.74 -2.11
C GLY A 54 -11.88 13.43 -1.28
N SER A 55 -11.26 14.45 -1.87
CA SER A 55 -10.12 15.19 -1.28
C SER A 55 -10.44 15.90 0.03
N ASP A 56 -11.71 16.22 0.28
CA ASP A 56 -12.15 16.91 1.51
C ASP A 56 -12.01 16.01 2.77
N PHE A 57 -11.97 14.69 2.56
CA PHE A 57 -11.87 13.69 3.62
C PHE A 57 -10.46 13.07 3.72
N VAL A 58 -9.56 13.38 2.80
CA VAL A 58 -8.21 12.83 2.75
C VAL A 58 -7.19 13.88 3.19
N GLU A 59 -6.40 13.55 4.22
CA GLU A 59 -5.28 14.36 4.68
C GLU A 59 -3.97 13.71 4.26
N GLU A 60 -3.22 14.39 3.40
CA GLU A 60 -1.94 13.93 2.85
C GLU A 60 -0.78 14.26 3.79
N TYR A 61 0.07 13.29 4.08
CA TYR A 61 1.27 13.41 4.90
C TYR A 61 2.52 13.05 4.11
N ASN A 62 3.61 13.75 4.33
CA ASN A 62 4.88 13.46 3.64
C ASN A 62 5.45 12.08 4.02
N LYS A 63 5.13 11.59 5.21
CA LYS A 63 5.58 10.27 5.72
C LYS A 63 4.44 9.54 6.40
N GLY A 64 4.39 8.22 6.24
CA GLY A 64 3.41 7.37 6.92
C GLY A 64 3.42 7.55 8.45
N ASN A 65 4.60 7.75 9.05
CA ASN A 65 4.69 8.00 10.49
C ASN A 65 3.96 9.29 10.94
N ASP A 66 3.93 10.33 10.10
CA ASP A 66 3.23 11.57 10.44
C ASP A 66 1.71 11.35 10.43
N ALA A 67 1.20 10.51 9.50
CA ALA A 67 -0.19 10.07 9.50
C ALA A 67 -0.54 9.25 10.76
N ILE A 68 0.33 8.33 11.18
CA ILE A 68 0.16 7.56 12.42
C ILE A 68 0.10 8.48 13.65
N MET A 69 0.96 9.48 13.73
CA MET A 69 0.91 10.46 14.83
C MET A 69 -0.38 11.29 14.83
N ALA A 70 -0.90 11.63 13.65
CA ALA A 70 -2.19 12.31 13.51
C ALA A 70 -3.35 11.40 13.97
N LEU A 71 -3.32 10.11 13.62
CA LEU A 71 -4.29 9.12 14.08
C LEU A 71 -4.28 8.97 15.61
N LEU A 72 -3.10 8.80 16.21
CA LEU A 72 -2.94 8.67 17.66
C LEU A 72 -3.40 9.92 18.42
N SER A 73 -3.30 11.10 17.82
CA SER A 73 -3.79 12.35 18.41
C SER A 73 -5.28 12.61 18.19
N GLY A 74 -5.99 11.74 17.47
CA GLY A 74 -7.42 11.90 17.15
C GLY A 74 -7.69 12.99 16.12
N LYS A 75 -6.70 13.44 15.36
CA LYS A 75 -6.86 14.42 14.29
C LYS A 75 -7.54 13.83 13.05
N ILE A 76 -7.29 12.54 12.80
CA ILE A 76 -7.90 11.74 11.74
C ILE A 76 -8.47 10.45 12.33
N ASP A 77 -9.35 9.78 11.59
CA ASP A 77 -10.07 8.59 12.05
C ASP A 77 -9.42 7.28 11.61
N ALA A 78 -8.70 7.30 10.49
CA ALA A 78 -8.04 6.14 9.90
C ALA A 78 -6.79 6.53 9.13
N VAL A 79 -5.89 5.56 8.90
CA VAL A 79 -4.76 5.68 7.98
C VAL A 79 -4.84 4.57 6.95
N VAL A 80 -4.75 4.92 5.65
CA VAL A 80 -4.60 3.96 4.56
C VAL A 80 -3.15 3.92 4.12
N ILE A 81 -2.56 2.74 4.13
CA ILE A 81 -1.15 2.51 3.78
C ILE A 81 -0.94 1.05 3.37
N ASP A 82 0.19 0.78 2.73
CA ASP A 82 0.61 -0.58 2.39
C ASP A 82 0.73 -1.47 3.64
N ASN A 83 0.36 -2.75 3.51
CA ASN A 83 0.24 -3.71 4.61
C ASN A 83 1.55 -3.91 5.40
N GLU A 84 2.70 -3.94 4.75
CA GLU A 84 3.97 -4.20 5.45
C GLU A 84 4.38 -3.03 6.37
N PRO A 85 4.38 -1.76 5.92
CA PRO A 85 4.55 -0.65 6.86
C PRO A 85 3.43 -0.58 7.91
N ALA A 86 2.17 -0.95 7.56
CA ALA A 86 1.07 -0.98 8.52
C ALA A 86 1.36 -1.91 9.71
N LYS A 87 1.82 -3.14 9.45
CA LYS A 87 2.21 -4.10 10.49
C LYS A 87 3.28 -3.52 11.42
N SER A 88 4.31 -2.89 10.85
CA SER A 88 5.38 -2.26 11.62
C SER A 88 4.88 -1.12 12.51
N PHE A 89 3.95 -0.31 11.98
CA PHE A 89 3.35 0.79 12.75
C PHE A 89 2.48 0.28 13.89
N VAL A 90 1.63 -0.71 13.64
CA VAL A 90 0.77 -1.30 14.69
C VAL A 90 1.60 -1.99 15.75
N ALA A 91 2.63 -2.75 15.40
CA ALA A 91 3.54 -3.38 16.35
C ALA A 91 4.25 -2.36 17.25
N SER A 92 4.55 -1.17 16.71
CA SER A 92 5.26 -0.10 17.46
C SER A 92 4.32 0.84 18.24
N ASN A 93 3.02 0.79 18.00
CA ASN A 93 2.02 1.69 18.59
C ASN A 93 0.83 0.90 19.16
N PRO A 94 0.94 0.37 20.39
CA PRO A 94 -0.16 -0.33 21.04
C PRO A 94 -1.45 0.52 21.07
N GLY A 95 -2.59 -0.10 20.80
CA GLY A 95 -3.89 0.57 20.68
C GLY A 95 -4.27 0.94 19.25
N LEU A 96 -3.44 0.61 18.26
CA LEU A 96 -3.81 0.62 16.85
C LEU A 96 -4.04 -0.80 16.35
N VAL A 97 -4.95 -0.96 15.40
CA VAL A 97 -5.25 -2.24 14.74
C VAL A 97 -5.37 -2.04 13.23
N ILE A 98 -5.04 -3.07 12.47
CA ILE A 98 -5.33 -3.15 11.04
C ILE A 98 -6.69 -3.81 10.90
N LEU A 99 -7.56 -3.26 10.05
CA LEU A 99 -8.85 -3.90 9.74
C LEU A 99 -8.63 -5.20 8.94
N ASP A 100 -9.48 -6.19 9.17
CA ASP A 100 -9.42 -7.48 8.47
C ASP A 100 -9.79 -7.37 6.98
N THR A 101 -10.40 -6.25 6.56
CA THR A 101 -10.77 -6.00 5.17
C THR A 101 -9.63 -5.30 4.42
N GLU A 102 -9.14 -5.94 3.37
CA GLU A 102 -8.21 -5.32 2.41
C GLU A 102 -8.92 -4.22 1.64
N TYR A 103 -8.25 -3.07 1.46
CA TYR A 103 -8.82 -1.97 0.70
C TYR A 103 -8.58 -2.16 -0.80
N VAL A 104 -7.32 -2.28 -1.20
CA VAL A 104 -6.92 -2.48 -2.60
C VAL A 104 -5.77 -3.46 -2.67
N THR A 105 -5.84 -4.39 -3.62
CA THR A 105 -4.72 -5.27 -3.97
C THR A 105 -4.09 -4.81 -5.28
N GLU A 106 -2.78 -4.66 -5.29
CA GLU A 106 -2.00 -4.11 -6.40
C GLU A 106 -0.86 -5.03 -6.81
N ASP A 107 -0.64 -5.11 -8.11
CA ASP A 107 0.50 -5.81 -8.67
C ASP A 107 1.67 -4.87 -8.93
N TYR A 108 2.86 -5.23 -8.48
CA TYR A 108 4.10 -4.52 -8.76
C TYR A 108 4.79 -5.05 -10.01
N ALA A 109 5.14 -4.12 -10.91
CA ALA A 109 5.87 -4.40 -12.13
C ALA A 109 6.90 -3.31 -12.40
N ALA A 110 8.00 -3.65 -13.07
CA ALA A 110 8.98 -2.68 -13.51
C ALA A 110 8.47 -1.91 -14.73
N ALA A 111 8.60 -0.58 -14.73
CA ALA A 111 8.28 0.26 -15.88
C ALA A 111 9.54 0.49 -16.73
N LEU A 112 9.46 0.19 -18.01
CA LEU A 112 10.56 0.30 -18.97
C LEU A 112 10.20 1.24 -20.13
N ASN A 113 11.22 1.81 -20.78
CA ASN A 113 11.02 2.60 -21.97
C ASN A 113 10.37 1.73 -23.07
N LYS A 114 9.36 2.30 -23.73
CA LYS A 114 8.55 1.64 -24.77
C LYS A 114 9.36 1.13 -25.96
N GLU A 115 10.48 1.76 -26.25
CA GLU A 115 11.33 1.44 -27.40
C GLU A 115 12.40 0.38 -27.07
N ASN A 116 12.41 -0.14 -25.82
CA ASN A 116 13.43 -1.11 -25.36
C ASN A 116 12.83 -2.49 -25.11
N ASP A 117 12.32 -3.11 -26.17
CA ASP A 117 11.74 -4.46 -26.09
C ASP A 117 12.75 -5.51 -25.65
N ALA A 118 14.02 -5.37 -26.08
CA ALA A 118 15.08 -6.30 -25.68
C ALA A 118 15.32 -6.29 -24.15
N LEU A 119 15.23 -5.11 -23.51
CA LEU A 119 15.34 -5.02 -22.05
C LEU A 119 14.11 -5.62 -21.37
N LEU A 120 12.91 -5.40 -21.92
CA LEU A 120 11.68 -5.98 -21.39
C LEU A 120 11.73 -7.52 -21.41
N GLU A 121 12.16 -8.10 -22.53
CA GLU A 121 12.33 -9.55 -22.65
C GLU A 121 13.37 -10.09 -21.66
N ALA A 122 14.51 -9.41 -21.51
CA ALA A 122 15.55 -9.81 -20.56
C ALA A 122 15.06 -9.76 -19.11
N VAL A 123 14.33 -8.70 -18.73
CA VAL A 123 13.74 -8.56 -17.38
C VAL A 123 12.70 -9.64 -17.12
N ASN A 124 11.78 -9.89 -18.05
CA ASN A 124 10.77 -10.93 -17.89
C ASN A 124 11.38 -12.33 -17.85
N GLY A 125 12.42 -12.58 -18.65
CA GLY A 125 13.18 -13.82 -18.59
C GLY A 125 13.82 -14.05 -17.21
N ALA A 126 14.50 -13.03 -16.67
CA ALA A 126 15.10 -13.09 -15.34
C ALA A 126 14.03 -13.27 -14.24
N LEU A 127 12.91 -12.55 -14.30
CA LEU A 127 11.82 -12.71 -13.34
C LEU A 127 11.24 -14.12 -13.36
N LYS A 128 11.10 -14.71 -14.55
CA LYS A 128 10.61 -16.08 -14.71
C LYS A 128 11.56 -17.11 -14.07
N GLU A 129 12.86 -16.95 -14.27
CA GLU A 129 13.89 -17.81 -13.67
C GLU A 129 13.90 -17.68 -12.14
N LEU A 130 13.91 -16.45 -11.62
CA LEU A 130 13.89 -16.14 -10.18
C LEU A 130 12.63 -16.64 -9.46
N LYS A 131 11.49 -16.64 -10.16
CA LYS A 131 10.24 -17.26 -9.66
C LYS A 131 10.36 -18.79 -9.63
N ALA A 132 10.90 -19.37 -10.69
CA ALA A 132 10.96 -20.82 -10.84
C ALA A 132 11.92 -21.48 -9.82
N ASP A 133 13.01 -20.81 -9.45
CA ASP A 133 14.00 -21.32 -8.49
C ASP A 133 13.74 -20.90 -7.03
N GLY A 134 12.69 -20.10 -6.78
CA GLY A 134 12.32 -19.61 -5.45
C GLY A 134 13.17 -18.46 -4.92
N THR A 135 14.11 -17.93 -5.72
CA THR A 135 14.97 -16.81 -5.33
C THR A 135 14.15 -15.54 -5.12
N LEU A 136 13.16 -15.26 -5.99
CA LEU A 136 12.29 -14.10 -5.85
C LEU A 136 11.51 -14.13 -4.53
N ASP A 137 10.92 -15.28 -4.18
CA ASP A 137 10.18 -15.46 -2.92
C ASP A 137 11.10 -15.25 -1.70
N SER A 138 12.34 -15.70 -1.80
CA SER A 138 13.35 -15.50 -0.74
C SER A 138 13.72 -14.03 -0.55
N ILE A 139 13.83 -13.28 -1.66
CA ILE A 139 14.09 -11.84 -1.63
C ILE A 139 12.88 -11.10 -1.02
N ILE A 140 11.66 -11.41 -1.49
CA ILE A 140 10.44 -10.79 -0.95
C ILE A 140 10.35 -11.04 0.55
N LYS A 141 10.47 -12.28 1.01
CA LYS A 141 10.44 -12.62 2.45
C LYS A 141 11.52 -11.94 3.28
N LYS A 142 12.66 -11.61 2.69
CA LYS A 142 13.75 -10.92 3.38
C LYS A 142 13.49 -9.42 3.56
N TYR A 143 12.90 -8.77 2.56
CA TYR A 143 12.76 -7.31 2.53
C TYR A 143 11.34 -6.84 2.77
N VAL A 144 10.37 -7.72 2.57
CA VAL A 144 8.93 -7.54 2.80
C VAL A 144 8.45 -8.76 3.61
N PRO A 145 8.87 -8.90 4.88
CA PRO A 145 8.51 -10.06 5.68
C PRO A 145 6.99 -10.05 5.92
N ALA A 146 6.31 -11.11 5.47
CA ALA A 146 5.00 -11.45 5.99
C ALA A 146 5.21 -12.10 7.37
N GLU A 147 4.76 -11.48 8.44
CA GLU A 147 4.68 -12.14 9.75
C GLU A 147 3.56 -13.16 9.78
#